data_bbcd2d82fd8eee8c6729ed432b2136eb
#
_entry.id   bbcd2d82fd8eee8c6729ed432b2136eb
#
_cell.length_a   1.000
_cell.length_b   1.000
_cell.length_c   1.000
_cell.angle_alpha   90.00
_cell.angle_beta   90.00
_cell.angle_gamma   90.00
#
_symmetry.space_group_name_H-M   'P 1'
#
loop_
_entity.id
_entity.type
_entity.pdbx_description
1 polymer ?
#
loop_
_entity_poly.entity_id
_entity_poly.type
_entity_poly.pdbx_seq_one_letter_code
_entity_poly.pdbx_strand_id
1 'polypeptide(L)'
;MSEALVQGTPAWFAMVGAAIADAAAQVGIPPHLHLSVLERYVDGTMLGDGLRQGLRIDIVGGSLAFRAGVLPDETAEVVIEVTAATARRLNLLLSADSAYAQTAARATTDGDFRIHGDLGALGPVFALAHDRIVEHTR
;
A
#
# COMPACT_ATOMS: atom_id res chain seq x y z
N MET A 1 14.49 10.52 -14.96
CA MET A 1 13.39 11.25 -14.34
C MET A 1 12.11 10.44 -14.48
N SER A 2 11.52 10.08 -13.36
CA SER A 2 10.29 9.29 -13.37
C SER A 2 9.08 10.17 -13.60
N GLU A 3 8.21 9.77 -14.51
CA GLU A 3 6.94 10.44 -14.68
C GLU A 3 5.98 10.03 -13.56
N ALA A 4 5.12 10.97 -13.15
CA ALA A 4 4.05 10.65 -12.24
C ALA A 4 3.00 9.77 -12.94
N LEU A 5 2.51 8.78 -12.22
CA LEU A 5 1.56 7.81 -12.74
C LEU A 5 0.16 8.11 -12.21
N VAL A 6 -0.84 7.82 -13.01
CA VAL A 6 -2.24 7.98 -12.59
C VAL A 6 -2.59 6.91 -11.57
N GLN A 7 -3.03 7.35 -10.41
CA GLN A 7 -3.39 6.44 -9.33
C GLN A 7 -4.46 5.44 -9.75
N GLY A 8 -4.29 4.21 -9.30
CA GLY A 8 -5.27 3.15 -9.51
C GLY A 8 -5.06 2.35 -10.79
N THR A 9 -4.09 2.72 -11.64
CA THR A 9 -3.75 1.96 -12.83
C THR A 9 -2.84 0.78 -12.49
N PRO A 10 -2.75 -0.27 -13.34
CA PRO A 10 -1.78 -1.35 -13.12
C PRO A 10 -0.35 -0.85 -12.97
N ALA A 11 0.07 0.11 -13.79
CA ALA A 11 1.41 0.69 -13.70
C ALA A 11 1.63 1.40 -12.37
N TRP A 12 0.61 2.07 -11.85
CA TRP A 12 0.70 2.74 -10.55
C TRP A 12 0.90 1.73 -9.41
N PHE A 13 0.12 0.64 -9.39
CA PHE A 13 0.29 -0.39 -8.37
C PHE A 13 1.65 -1.09 -8.47
N ALA A 14 2.17 -1.28 -9.67
CA ALA A 14 3.53 -1.81 -9.85
C ALA A 14 4.57 -0.85 -9.26
N MET A 15 4.40 0.45 -9.45
CA MET A 15 5.26 1.48 -8.84
C MET A 15 5.19 1.45 -7.32
N VAL A 16 3.98 1.30 -6.75
CA VAL A 16 3.81 1.20 -5.30
C VAL A 16 4.57 -0.01 -4.75
N GLY A 17 4.43 -1.17 -5.38
CA GLY A 17 5.16 -2.36 -4.98
C GLY A 17 6.67 -2.18 -5.04
N ALA A 18 7.17 -1.56 -6.10
CA ALA A 18 8.60 -1.27 -6.25
C ALA A 18 9.09 -0.29 -5.18
N ALA A 19 8.30 0.74 -4.86
CA ALA A 19 8.65 1.71 -3.82
C ALA A 19 8.74 1.03 -2.45
N ILE A 20 7.82 0.12 -2.15
CA ILE A 20 7.84 -0.63 -0.90
C ILE A 20 9.05 -1.57 -0.86
N ALA A 21 9.37 -2.26 -1.96
CA ALA A 21 10.52 -3.14 -2.04
C ALA A 21 11.84 -2.36 -1.82
N ASP A 22 11.96 -1.18 -2.44
CA ASP A 22 13.14 -0.33 -2.27
C ASP A 22 13.26 0.18 -0.84
N ALA A 23 12.14 0.58 -0.23
CA ALA A 23 12.12 1.01 1.17
C ALA A 23 12.52 -0.13 2.10
N ALA A 24 12.04 -1.34 1.83
CA ALA A 24 12.39 -2.53 2.61
C ALA A 24 13.90 -2.81 2.53
N ALA A 25 14.52 -2.63 1.35
CA ALA A 25 15.94 -2.81 1.18
C ALA A 25 16.75 -1.79 1.98
N GLN A 26 16.24 -0.56 2.11
CA GLN A 26 16.92 0.50 2.86
C GLN A 26 16.75 0.37 4.37
N VAL A 27 15.54 0.08 4.83
CA VAL A 27 15.23 -0.07 6.26
C VAL A 27 15.80 -1.38 6.80
N GLY A 28 15.75 -2.43 6.00
CA GLY A 28 16.08 -3.79 6.41
C GLY A 28 14.88 -4.52 7.00
N ILE A 29 14.69 -5.75 6.57
CA ILE A 29 13.65 -6.64 7.12
C ILE A 29 14.34 -7.74 7.91
N PRO A 30 13.83 -8.08 9.13
CA PRO A 30 14.42 -9.19 9.89
C PRO A 30 14.50 -10.47 9.05
N PRO A 31 15.65 -11.17 9.03
CA PRO A 31 15.87 -12.29 8.11
C PRO A 31 14.93 -13.48 8.29
N HIS A 32 14.26 -13.58 9.42
CA HIS A 32 13.34 -14.67 9.73
C HIS A 32 11.87 -14.23 9.72
N LEU A 33 11.59 -12.99 9.28
CA LEU A 33 10.21 -12.51 9.23
C LEU A 33 9.44 -13.20 8.10
N HIS A 34 8.28 -13.73 8.44
CA HIS A 34 7.28 -14.23 7.51
C HIS A 34 6.00 -13.45 7.74
N LEU A 35 5.51 -12.76 6.72
CA LEU A 35 4.31 -11.94 6.85
C LEU A 35 3.67 -11.75 5.48
N SER A 36 2.36 -11.89 5.42
CA SER A 36 1.59 -11.54 4.22
C SER A 36 0.73 -10.32 4.50
N VAL A 37 0.72 -9.37 3.57
CA VAL A 37 -0.05 -8.13 3.65
C VAL A 37 -0.86 -7.96 2.36
N LEU A 38 -2.13 -7.65 2.51
CA LEU A 38 -3.02 -7.38 1.39
C LEU A 38 -3.64 -6.01 1.58
N GLU A 39 -3.46 -5.13 0.61
CA GLU A 39 -4.23 -3.88 0.54
C GLU A 39 -5.31 -4.04 -0.51
N ARG A 40 -6.53 -3.72 -0.15
CA ARG A 40 -7.69 -3.84 -1.02
C ARG A 40 -8.45 -2.52 -1.06
N TYR A 41 -8.76 -2.07 -2.28
CA TYR A 41 -9.73 -0.99 -2.44
C TYR A 41 -11.13 -1.60 -2.36
N VAL A 42 -11.89 -1.25 -1.31
CA VAL A 42 -13.20 -1.87 -1.06
C VAL A 42 -14.22 -1.58 -2.16
N ASP A 43 -14.06 -0.45 -2.84
CA ASP A 43 -14.87 -0.05 -3.99
C ASP A 43 -14.06 -0.10 -5.29
N GLY A 44 -12.99 -0.90 -5.31
CA GLY A 44 -12.07 -0.98 -6.43
C GLY A 44 -12.66 -1.62 -7.68
N THR A 45 -12.09 -1.24 -8.82
CA THR A 45 -12.45 -1.78 -10.12
C THR A 45 -11.43 -2.82 -10.59
N MET A 46 -11.72 -3.46 -11.72
CA MET A 46 -10.84 -4.49 -12.28
C MET A 46 -9.59 -3.87 -12.86
N LEU A 47 -8.44 -4.51 -12.59
CA LEU A 47 -7.16 -4.16 -13.21
C LEU A 47 -6.88 -5.00 -14.47
N GLY A 48 -7.52 -6.16 -14.59
CA GLY A 48 -7.29 -7.14 -15.64
C GLY A 48 -6.97 -8.51 -15.03
N ASP A 49 -7.08 -9.57 -15.83
CA ASP A 49 -6.75 -10.95 -15.41
C ASP A 49 -7.49 -11.43 -14.16
N GLY A 50 -8.71 -10.90 -13.94
CA GLY A 50 -9.49 -11.24 -12.75
C GLY A 50 -9.04 -10.56 -11.47
N LEU A 51 -8.04 -9.67 -11.53
CA LEU A 51 -7.53 -8.93 -10.38
C LEU A 51 -8.23 -7.58 -10.25
N ARG A 52 -8.45 -7.16 -9.00
CA ARG A 52 -9.02 -5.86 -8.65
C ARG A 52 -7.94 -4.94 -8.09
N GLN A 53 -8.27 -3.65 -7.99
CA GLN A 53 -7.38 -2.65 -7.43
C GLN A 53 -6.96 -3.05 -6.02
N GLY A 54 -5.65 -3.08 -5.81
CA GLY A 54 -5.03 -3.49 -4.57
C GLY A 54 -3.61 -3.97 -4.81
N LEU A 55 -2.99 -4.44 -3.73
CA LEU A 55 -1.60 -4.90 -3.75
C LEU A 55 -1.43 -6.04 -2.74
N ARG A 56 -0.73 -7.08 -3.14
CA ARG A 56 -0.32 -8.13 -2.22
C ARG A 56 1.18 -8.10 -2.01
N ILE A 57 1.59 -8.24 -0.76
CA ILE A 57 2.99 -8.32 -0.37
C ILE A 57 3.19 -9.61 0.42
N ASP A 58 4.20 -10.38 0.03
CA ASP A 58 4.62 -11.57 0.77
C ASP A 58 6.06 -11.42 1.22
N ILE A 59 6.30 -11.63 2.49
CA ILE A 59 7.64 -11.64 3.07
C ILE A 59 7.91 -13.05 3.56
N VAL A 60 8.97 -13.66 3.03
CA VAL A 60 9.40 -15.02 3.38
C VAL A 60 10.90 -14.97 3.66
N GLY A 61 11.28 -15.29 4.90
CA GLY A 61 12.68 -15.26 5.30
C GLY A 61 13.34 -13.89 5.09
N GLY A 62 12.60 -12.81 5.32
CA GLY A 62 13.08 -11.44 5.14
C GLY A 62 13.12 -10.95 3.70
N SER A 63 12.74 -11.79 2.73
CA SER A 63 12.65 -11.40 1.32
C SER A 63 11.24 -10.95 0.97
N LEU A 64 11.12 -9.83 0.28
CA LEU A 64 9.84 -9.23 -0.08
C LEU A 64 9.54 -9.45 -1.57
N ALA A 65 8.34 -9.95 -1.84
CA ALA A 65 7.77 -10.03 -3.18
C ALA A 65 6.41 -9.35 -3.19
N PHE A 66 5.97 -8.85 -4.34
CA PHE A 66 4.66 -8.22 -4.44
C PHE A 66 3.97 -8.58 -5.74
N ARG A 67 2.66 -8.39 -5.74
CA ARG A 67 1.82 -8.54 -6.93
C ARG A 67 0.85 -7.37 -6.98
N ALA A 68 0.82 -6.67 -8.12
CA ALA A 68 -0.18 -5.63 -8.38
C ALA A 68 -1.54 -6.29 -8.62
N GLY A 69 -2.55 -5.86 -7.86
CA GLY A 69 -3.89 -6.41 -7.94
C GLY A 69 -4.14 -7.54 -6.95
N VAL A 70 -5.41 -7.70 -6.60
CA VAL A 70 -5.86 -8.70 -5.62
C VAL A 70 -7.07 -9.45 -6.16
N LEU A 71 -7.22 -10.71 -5.76
CA LEU A 71 -8.43 -11.48 -6.04
C LEU A 71 -9.57 -11.02 -5.11
N PRO A 72 -10.85 -11.12 -5.54
CA PRO A 72 -11.96 -10.62 -4.74
C PRO A 72 -12.04 -11.17 -3.32
N ASP A 73 -11.73 -12.45 -3.14
CA ASP A 73 -11.84 -13.13 -1.84
C ASP A 73 -10.47 -13.43 -1.22
N GLU A 74 -9.43 -12.80 -1.73
CA GLU A 74 -8.08 -13.04 -1.23
C GLU A 74 -7.92 -12.52 0.19
N THR A 75 -7.16 -13.22 1.01
CA THR A 75 -6.88 -12.83 2.38
C THR A 75 -5.38 -12.96 2.69
N ALA A 76 -4.95 -12.35 3.79
CA ALA A 76 -3.58 -12.36 4.27
C ALA A 76 -3.57 -12.18 5.77
N GLU A 77 -2.41 -12.29 6.39
CA GLU A 77 -2.27 -12.08 7.84
C GLU A 77 -2.62 -10.65 8.23
N VAL A 78 -2.26 -9.68 7.38
CA VAL A 78 -2.65 -8.27 7.54
C VAL A 78 -3.46 -7.87 6.32
N VAL A 79 -4.65 -7.33 6.55
CA VAL A 79 -5.53 -6.83 5.48
C VAL A 79 -5.79 -5.36 5.71
N ILE A 80 -5.44 -4.54 4.73
CA ILE A 80 -5.71 -3.10 4.72
C ILE A 80 -6.88 -2.87 3.76
N GLU A 81 -7.95 -2.31 4.27
CA GLU A 81 -9.13 -1.96 3.47
C GLU A 81 -9.26 -0.45 3.41
N VAL A 82 -9.37 0.09 2.20
CA VAL A 82 -9.44 1.53 1.98
C VAL A 82 -10.34 1.82 0.78
N THR A 83 -11.09 2.92 0.84
CA THR A 83 -11.83 3.37 -0.35
C THR A 83 -10.86 4.00 -1.35
N ALA A 84 -11.19 3.92 -2.63
CA ALA A 84 -10.36 4.53 -3.68
C ALA A 84 -10.19 6.04 -3.45
N ALA A 85 -11.24 6.74 -3.04
CA ALA A 85 -11.18 8.17 -2.78
C ALA A 85 -10.24 8.51 -1.60
N THR A 86 -10.28 7.72 -0.52
CA THR A 86 -9.39 7.91 0.63
C THR A 86 -7.95 7.64 0.24
N ALA A 87 -7.70 6.54 -0.46
CA ALA A 87 -6.36 6.21 -0.94
C ALA A 87 -5.79 7.36 -1.78
N ARG A 88 -6.59 7.94 -2.67
CA ARG A 88 -6.16 9.06 -3.49
C ARG A 88 -5.81 10.29 -2.63
N ARG A 89 -6.66 10.64 -1.67
CA ARG A 89 -6.37 11.79 -0.78
C ARG A 89 -5.06 11.58 -0.02
N LEU A 90 -4.85 10.39 0.53
CA LEU A 90 -3.62 10.10 1.29
C LEU A 90 -2.39 10.10 0.39
N ASN A 91 -2.50 9.59 -0.84
CA ASN A 91 -1.37 9.49 -1.76
C ASN A 91 -1.04 10.80 -2.47
N LEU A 92 -1.76 11.88 -2.18
CA LEU A 92 -1.43 13.23 -2.63
C LEU A 92 -0.85 14.10 -1.51
N LEU A 93 -0.70 13.55 -0.31
CA LEU A 93 -0.22 14.28 0.87
C LEU A 93 1.06 13.62 1.39
N LEU A 94 2.14 14.40 1.47
CA LEU A 94 3.39 13.93 2.10
C LEU A 94 3.15 13.66 3.59
N SER A 95 3.89 12.73 4.15
CA SER A 95 3.71 12.31 5.54
C SER A 95 3.95 13.43 6.54
N ALA A 96 4.79 14.41 6.20
CA ALA A 96 5.05 15.57 7.05
C ALA A 96 3.95 16.64 7.00
N ASP A 97 3.05 16.56 6.01
CA ASP A 97 1.92 17.48 5.93
C ASP A 97 0.92 17.15 7.04
N SER A 98 0.53 18.15 7.84
CA SER A 98 -0.44 17.95 8.93
C SER A 98 -1.78 17.42 8.42
N ALA A 99 -2.15 17.72 7.18
CA ALA A 99 -3.37 17.21 6.57
C ALA A 99 -3.35 15.70 6.35
N TYR A 100 -2.15 15.09 6.22
CA TYR A 100 -2.04 13.63 6.08
C TYR A 100 -2.57 12.90 7.33
N ALA A 101 -2.05 13.26 8.50
CA ALA A 101 -2.49 12.63 9.75
C ALA A 101 -3.98 12.88 10.02
N GLN A 102 -4.46 14.10 9.76
CA GLN A 102 -5.86 14.45 9.94
C GLN A 102 -6.77 13.65 9.00
N THR A 103 -6.38 13.52 7.73
CA THR A 103 -7.14 12.75 6.74
C THR A 103 -7.19 11.27 7.12
N ALA A 104 -6.05 10.69 7.53
CA ALA A 104 -5.98 9.30 7.95
C ALA A 104 -6.86 9.04 9.20
N ALA A 105 -6.82 9.93 10.18
CA ALA A 105 -7.61 9.81 11.38
C ALA A 105 -9.12 9.87 11.10
N ARG A 106 -9.53 10.81 10.24
CA ARG A 106 -10.93 10.94 9.84
C ARG A 106 -11.41 9.71 9.07
N ALA A 107 -10.60 9.22 8.13
CA ALA A 107 -10.94 8.04 7.35
C ALA A 107 -11.09 6.79 8.24
N THR A 108 -10.23 6.65 9.25
CA THR A 108 -10.33 5.57 10.24
C THR A 108 -11.64 5.67 11.02
N THR A 109 -12.00 6.87 11.48
CA THR A 109 -13.25 7.11 12.21
C THR A 109 -14.47 6.79 11.35
N ASP A 110 -14.44 7.17 10.07
CA ASP A 110 -15.54 6.99 9.12
C ASP A 110 -15.64 5.55 8.59
N GLY A 111 -14.64 4.71 8.85
CA GLY A 111 -14.60 3.34 8.35
C GLY A 111 -14.13 3.22 6.91
N ASP A 112 -13.56 4.29 6.34
CA ASP A 112 -13.04 4.32 4.97
C ASP A 112 -11.59 3.82 4.88
N PHE A 113 -10.96 3.59 6.03
CA PHE A 113 -9.63 3.04 6.15
C PHE A 113 -9.59 2.11 7.36
N ARG A 114 -9.24 0.85 7.15
CA ARG A 114 -9.16 -0.15 8.23
C ARG A 114 -7.94 -1.04 8.04
N ILE A 115 -7.28 -1.35 9.14
CA ILE A 115 -6.19 -2.32 9.17
C ILE A 115 -6.60 -3.47 10.09
N HIS A 116 -6.62 -4.68 9.54
CA HIS A 116 -6.87 -5.91 10.27
C HIS A 116 -5.55 -6.65 10.41
N GLY A 117 -5.06 -6.81 11.63
CA GLY A 117 -3.76 -7.41 11.91
C GLY A 117 -2.73 -6.36 12.31
N ASP A 118 -1.48 -6.76 12.40
CA ASP A 118 -0.38 -5.92 12.88
C ASP A 118 0.74 -5.86 11.84
N LEU A 119 1.02 -4.66 11.33
CA LEU A 119 2.12 -4.43 10.40
C LEU A 119 3.49 -4.57 11.09
N GLY A 120 3.55 -4.32 12.40
CA GLY A 120 4.75 -4.56 13.20
C GLY A 120 6.00 -3.93 12.60
N ALA A 121 6.98 -4.78 12.27
CA ALA A 121 8.28 -4.38 11.74
C ALA A 121 8.20 -3.67 10.38
N LEU A 122 7.07 -3.74 9.66
CA LEU A 122 6.91 -3.09 8.36
C LEU A 122 6.48 -1.63 8.45
N GLY A 123 6.12 -1.13 9.64
CA GLY A 123 5.73 0.26 9.82
C GLY A 123 6.72 1.26 9.22
N PRO A 124 8.03 1.18 9.56
CA PRO A 124 9.04 2.07 8.98
C PRO A 124 9.19 1.93 7.46
N VAL A 125 8.99 0.72 6.92
CA VAL A 125 9.04 0.47 5.47
C VAL A 125 7.93 1.23 4.76
N PHE A 126 6.70 1.11 5.26
CA PHE A 126 5.56 1.81 4.67
C PHE A 126 5.67 3.33 4.82
N ALA A 127 6.18 3.81 5.96
CA ALA A 127 6.37 5.24 6.17
C ALA A 127 7.36 5.82 5.15
N LEU A 128 8.47 5.14 4.91
CA LEU A 128 9.46 5.57 3.91
C LEU A 128 8.90 5.49 2.49
N ALA A 129 8.18 4.42 2.18
CA ALA A 129 7.61 4.21 0.85
C ALA A 129 6.54 5.25 0.52
N HIS A 130 5.76 5.68 1.52
CA HIS A 130 4.63 6.59 1.29
C HIS A 130 5.03 7.86 0.56
N ASP A 131 6.08 8.54 1.00
CA ASP A 131 6.49 9.81 0.40
C ASP A 131 6.98 9.61 -1.04
N ARG A 132 7.65 8.49 -1.32
CA ARG A 132 8.05 8.13 -2.67
C ARG A 132 6.85 7.88 -3.57
N ILE A 133 5.83 7.22 -3.04
CA ILE A 133 4.57 6.99 -3.77
C ILE A 133 3.92 8.32 -4.12
N VAL A 134 3.84 9.24 -3.15
CA VAL A 134 3.26 10.57 -3.38
C VAL A 134 4.00 11.31 -4.52
N GLU A 135 5.33 11.25 -4.50
CA GLU A 135 6.15 11.93 -5.51
C GLU A 135 5.94 11.38 -6.93
N HIS A 136 5.44 10.16 -7.07
CA HIS A 136 5.23 9.50 -8.34
C HIS A 136 3.73 9.32 -8.68
N THR A 137 2.85 10.04 -7.98
CA THR A 137 1.39 9.94 -8.13
C THR A 137 0.80 11.23 -8.70
N ARG A 138 -0.14 11.06 -9.63
CA ARG A 138 -0.95 12.17 -10.16
C ARG A 138 -2.43 11.79 -10.30
#